data_2c6b515b2b290194c869cd9a91fd924b
#
_entry.id   2c6b515b2b290194c869cd9a91fd924b
#
_cell.length_a   1.000
_cell.length_b   1.000
_cell.length_c   1.000
_cell.angle_alpha   90.00
_cell.angle_beta   90.00
_cell.angle_gamma   90.00
#
_symmetry.space_group_name_H-M   'P 1'
#
loop_
_entity.id
_entity.type
_entity.pdbx_description
1 polymer ?
#
loop_
_entity_poly.entity_id
_entity_poly.type
_entity_poly.pdbx_seq_one_letter_code
_entity_poly.pdbx_strand_id
1 'polypeptide(L)'
;MVGSARVMSSNRTGQSTLMTSKLDQLKKFTTVVADTGDFGAIKSLEPEDATTNPSLLLKAASDVNNAQMLADAFSGAKGDTGLACDRFAVAIGQEILKVVPGRVSTEVDARLSFDTNALIERSERLIGLYDAAGIKRDRVLIKLAATWEGIRAAEKLEKDGIQTNLTLLFSFAQAIACAEAGVFLISPFVGRIYDWYKKSSGTDYVGAEDPGVQSVTRIYNYYKANDFKTVVMGASFRNLNQIEQLAGCDRLTISTDLLKKLAEDTGTLERKLAPGNAGEARQSLTESQFRWASNEDAMATEKLAEGIRQFARDQEKLEALLSAKA
;
A
#
# COMPACT_ATOMS: atom_id res chain seq x y z
N MET A 1 80.88 7.84 -0.35
CA MET A 1 79.85 8.81 -0.71
C MET A 1 78.67 8.00 -1.23
N VAL A 2 77.70 7.77 -0.39
CA VAL A 2 76.55 6.94 -0.72
C VAL A 2 75.31 7.86 -0.65
N GLY A 3 74.66 8.08 -1.80
CA GLY A 3 73.48 8.90 -1.96
C GLY A 3 72.19 8.14 -1.53
N SER A 4 71.53 8.70 -0.57
CA SER A 4 70.26 8.21 -0.06
C SER A 4 69.10 8.57 -1.02
N ALA A 5 68.45 7.58 -1.64
CA ALA A 5 67.27 7.75 -2.43
C ALA A 5 66.04 7.78 -1.49
N ARG A 6 65.33 8.92 -1.45
CA ARG A 6 64.09 9.09 -0.78
C ARG A 6 62.95 8.45 -1.62
N VAL A 7 62.38 7.38 -1.13
CA VAL A 7 61.14 6.80 -1.68
C VAL A 7 59.97 7.67 -1.24
N MET A 8 59.32 8.34 -2.18
CA MET A 8 58.04 9.00 -1.95
C MET A 8 56.92 7.95 -1.92
N SER A 9 56.33 7.74 -0.78
CA SER A 9 55.11 6.97 -0.63
C SER A 9 53.93 7.83 -1.09
N SER A 10 53.26 7.42 -2.16
CA SER A 10 52.01 8.00 -2.59
C SER A 10 50.90 7.55 -1.65
N ASN A 11 50.33 8.46 -0.84
CA ASN A 11 49.09 8.27 -0.13
C ASN A 11 47.95 8.13 -1.15
N ARG A 12 47.50 6.93 -1.39
CA ARG A 12 46.18 6.69 -1.98
C ARG A 12 45.16 6.89 -0.88
N THR A 13 44.48 8.04 -0.84
CA THR A 13 43.23 8.24 -0.14
C THR A 13 42.16 7.43 -0.86
N GLY A 14 41.98 6.18 -0.42
CA GLY A 14 40.85 5.37 -0.80
C GLY A 14 39.59 5.96 -0.16
N GLN A 15 38.89 6.85 -0.83
CA GLN A 15 37.48 7.09 -0.55
C GLN A 15 36.78 5.79 -0.92
N SER A 16 36.44 5.00 0.08
CA SER A 16 35.43 3.95 -0.03
C SER A 16 34.12 4.63 -0.38
N THR A 17 33.79 4.68 -1.66
CA THR A 17 32.45 5.04 -2.10
C THR A 17 31.55 3.92 -1.60
N LEU A 18 30.85 4.13 -0.48
CA LEU A 18 29.80 3.24 -0.02
C LEU A 18 28.83 3.08 -1.19
N MET A 19 28.79 1.88 -1.76
CA MET A 19 27.87 1.58 -2.86
C MET A 19 26.45 1.70 -2.30
N THR A 20 25.69 2.67 -2.80
CA THR A 20 24.32 2.97 -2.36
C THR A 20 23.40 1.85 -2.81
N SER A 21 22.64 1.24 -1.91
CA SER A 21 21.69 0.18 -2.25
C SER A 21 20.59 0.67 -3.21
N LYS A 22 19.92 -0.24 -3.94
CA LYS A 22 18.76 0.13 -4.74
C LYS A 22 17.62 0.69 -3.87
N LEU A 23 17.49 0.26 -2.61
CA LEU A 23 16.54 0.85 -1.67
C LEU A 23 16.84 2.34 -1.40
N ASP A 24 18.11 2.68 -1.13
CA ASP A 24 18.50 4.07 -0.91
C ASP A 24 18.35 4.92 -2.17
N GLN A 25 18.61 4.33 -3.34
CA GLN A 25 18.38 5.01 -4.61
C GLN A 25 16.89 5.26 -4.86
N LEU A 26 16.01 4.28 -4.57
CA LEU A 26 14.57 4.40 -4.71
C LEU A 26 14.00 5.51 -3.81
N LYS A 27 14.45 5.59 -2.56
CA LYS A 27 14.03 6.63 -1.59
C LYS A 27 14.30 8.06 -2.07
N LYS A 28 15.18 8.28 -3.06
CA LYS A 28 15.48 9.62 -3.59
C LYS A 28 14.36 10.20 -4.47
N PHE A 29 13.47 9.38 -5.02
CA PHE A 29 12.44 9.82 -5.96
C PHE A 29 11.09 9.12 -5.80
N THR A 30 10.97 8.20 -4.86
CA THR A 30 9.72 7.50 -4.52
C THR A 30 9.62 7.38 -3.01
N THR A 31 8.48 7.73 -2.45
CA THR A 31 8.21 7.45 -1.04
C THR A 31 8.03 5.95 -0.85
N VAL A 32 8.93 5.33 -0.08
CA VAL A 32 8.89 3.89 0.21
C VAL A 32 7.96 3.64 1.38
N VAL A 33 7.03 2.71 1.17
CA VAL A 33 6.03 2.29 2.15
C VAL A 33 6.22 0.80 2.44
N ALA A 34 6.13 0.39 3.70
CA ALA A 34 6.21 -1.03 4.07
C ALA A 34 4.81 -1.67 4.09
N ASP A 35 4.63 -2.78 3.37
CA ASP A 35 3.40 -3.58 3.41
C ASP A 35 3.57 -4.71 4.44
N THR A 36 3.20 -4.45 5.70
CA THR A 36 3.43 -5.39 6.80
C THR A 36 2.63 -5.08 8.06
N GLY A 37 2.29 -6.12 8.81
CA GLY A 37 1.84 -6.04 10.21
C GLY A 37 2.96 -6.33 11.23
N ASP A 38 4.19 -6.58 10.76
CA ASP A 38 5.37 -6.84 11.59
C ASP A 38 6.20 -5.54 11.74
N PHE A 39 5.91 -4.80 12.81
CA PHE A 39 6.59 -3.53 13.10
C PHE A 39 8.06 -3.71 13.52
N GLY A 40 8.46 -4.88 14.00
CA GLY A 40 9.86 -5.19 14.29
C GLY A 40 10.72 -5.28 13.02
N ALA A 41 10.17 -5.87 11.96
CA ALA A 41 10.87 -6.06 10.70
C ALA A 41 11.12 -4.76 9.92
N ILE A 42 10.30 -3.71 10.12
CA ILE A 42 10.41 -2.46 9.35
C ILE A 42 11.41 -1.46 9.95
N LYS A 43 11.78 -1.60 11.22
CA LYS A 43 12.65 -0.63 11.90
C LYS A 43 14.01 -0.44 11.21
N SER A 44 14.59 -1.51 10.67
CA SER A 44 15.88 -1.46 9.96
C SER A 44 15.79 -0.99 8.51
N LEU A 45 14.59 -0.94 7.94
CA LEU A 45 14.35 -0.58 6.55
C LEU A 45 13.96 0.90 6.38
N GLU A 46 13.58 1.56 7.49
CA GLU A 46 13.24 2.98 7.58
C GLU A 46 12.28 3.44 6.46
N PRO A 47 11.10 2.81 6.29
CA PRO A 47 10.09 3.31 5.37
C PRO A 47 9.45 4.59 5.90
N GLU A 48 8.92 5.42 5.02
CA GLU A 48 8.18 6.63 5.40
C GLU A 48 6.82 6.30 6.03
N ASP A 49 6.06 5.40 5.39
CA ASP A 49 4.73 4.98 5.80
C ASP A 49 4.65 3.44 5.90
N ALA A 50 3.51 2.94 6.40
CA ALA A 50 3.20 1.52 6.32
C ALA A 50 1.73 1.27 5.94
N THR A 51 1.47 0.12 5.32
CA THR A 51 0.13 -0.37 5.03
C THR A 51 -0.14 -1.69 5.73
N THR A 52 -1.36 -1.86 6.23
CA THR A 52 -1.89 -3.14 6.69
C THR A 52 -3.06 -3.58 5.82
N ASN A 53 -3.48 -4.82 5.99
CA ASN A 53 -4.67 -5.39 5.38
C ASN A 53 -5.13 -6.58 6.22
N PRO A 54 -6.34 -7.16 5.98
CA PRO A 54 -6.84 -8.28 6.78
C PRO A 54 -5.92 -9.49 6.87
N SER A 55 -5.23 -9.84 5.77
CA SER A 55 -4.27 -10.97 5.77
C SER A 55 -3.05 -10.70 6.66
N LEU A 56 -2.53 -9.46 6.66
CA LEU A 56 -1.41 -9.06 7.51
C LEU A 56 -1.82 -8.99 8.99
N LEU A 57 -3.04 -8.52 9.28
CA LEU A 57 -3.59 -8.52 10.64
C LEU A 57 -3.79 -9.94 11.17
N LEU A 58 -4.31 -10.87 10.34
CA LEU A 58 -4.43 -12.27 10.69
C LEU A 58 -3.07 -12.90 11.00
N LYS A 59 -2.05 -12.60 10.19
CA LYS A 59 -0.67 -13.03 10.45
C LYS A 59 -0.15 -12.47 11.78
N ALA A 60 -0.35 -11.16 12.03
CA ALA A 60 0.04 -10.53 13.29
C ALA A 60 -0.69 -11.12 14.49
N ALA A 61 -1.98 -11.46 14.38
CA ALA A 61 -2.77 -12.09 15.43
C ALA A 61 -2.30 -13.52 15.76
N SER A 62 -1.65 -14.18 14.81
CA SER A 62 -1.08 -15.53 14.98
C SER A 62 0.31 -15.51 15.63
N ASP A 63 0.95 -14.33 15.74
CA ASP A 63 2.24 -14.18 16.40
C ASP A 63 2.06 -14.15 17.93
N VAL A 64 2.79 -15.01 18.63
CA VAL A 64 2.76 -15.11 20.09
C VAL A 64 3.17 -13.80 20.78
N ASN A 65 4.01 -12.99 20.15
CA ASN A 65 4.43 -11.69 20.68
C ASN A 65 3.27 -10.67 20.77
N ASN A 66 2.22 -10.87 19.99
CA ASN A 66 1.03 -10.02 19.96
C ASN A 66 -0.13 -10.59 20.80
N ALA A 67 0.08 -11.70 21.54
CA ALA A 67 -0.98 -12.39 22.29
C ALA A 67 -1.67 -11.48 23.32
N GLN A 68 -0.91 -10.64 24.02
CA GLN A 68 -1.47 -9.69 25.00
C GLN A 68 -2.31 -8.61 24.31
N MET A 69 -1.81 -8.06 23.21
CA MET A 69 -2.52 -7.03 22.43
C MET A 69 -3.86 -7.57 21.90
N LEU A 70 -3.87 -8.85 21.45
CA LEU A 70 -5.09 -9.54 21.00
C LEU A 70 -6.09 -9.72 22.15
N ALA A 71 -5.63 -10.12 23.35
CA ALA A 71 -6.45 -10.29 24.54
C ALA A 71 -7.05 -8.94 25.01
N ASP A 72 -6.27 -7.86 25.00
CA ASP A 72 -6.72 -6.53 25.38
C ASP A 72 -7.77 -5.98 24.39
N ALA A 73 -7.59 -6.25 23.10
CA ALA A 73 -8.55 -5.86 22.07
C ALA A 73 -9.90 -6.56 22.29
N PHE A 74 -9.88 -7.85 22.60
CA PHE A 74 -11.10 -8.62 22.87
C PHE A 74 -11.80 -8.17 24.16
N SER A 75 -11.07 -8.09 25.28
CA SER A 75 -11.64 -7.70 26.57
C SER A 75 -12.27 -6.30 26.52
N GLY A 76 -11.64 -5.37 25.82
CA GLY A 76 -12.14 -4.00 25.65
C GLY A 76 -13.36 -3.89 24.71
N ALA A 77 -13.68 -4.93 23.96
CA ALA A 77 -14.81 -4.95 23.03
C ALA A 77 -16.13 -5.47 23.65
N LYS A 78 -16.09 -6.00 24.88
CA LYS A 78 -17.28 -6.43 25.63
C LYS A 78 -18.23 -7.37 24.85
N GLY A 79 -17.67 -8.27 24.05
CA GLY A 79 -18.42 -9.26 23.27
C GLY A 79 -18.74 -8.83 21.81
N ASP A 80 -18.44 -7.58 21.41
CA ASP A 80 -18.50 -7.17 20.00
C ASP A 80 -17.22 -7.59 19.27
N THR A 81 -17.28 -8.69 18.53
CA THR A 81 -16.13 -9.24 17.80
C THR A 81 -15.65 -8.29 16.69
N GLY A 82 -16.57 -7.56 16.04
CA GLY A 82 -16.20 -6.56 15.04
C GLY A 82 -15.42 -5.40 15.64
N LEU A 83 -15.82 -4.93 16.83
CA LEU A 83 -15.07 -3.94 17.58
C LEU A 83 -13.72 -4.50 18.08
N ALA A 84 -13.67 -5.77 18.47
CA ALA A 84 -12.41 -6.40 18.85
C ALA A 84 -11.39 -6.41 17.70
N CYS A 85 -11.83 -6.72 16.48
CA CYS A 85 -10.98 -6.65 15.29
C CYS A 85 -10.49 -5.23 15.01
N ASP A 86 -11.36 -4.23 15.12
CA ASP A 86 -10.97 -2.82 14.94
C ASP A 86 -9.96 -2.36 15.99
N ARG A 87 -10.18 -2.72 17.26
CA ARG A 87 -9.23 -2.43 18.35
C ARG A 87 -7.87 -3.08 18.14
N PHE A 88 -7.86 -4.32 17.65
CA PHE A 88 -6.60 -5.02 17.33
C PHE A 88 -5.90 -4.35 16.14
N ALA A 89 -6.62 -3.99 15.07
CA ALA A 89 -6.07 -3.29 13.93
C ALA A 89 -5.46 -1.93 14.33
N VAL A 90 -6.15 -1.17 15.19
CA VAL A 90 -5.66 0.11 15.72
C VAL A 90 -4.44 -0.11 16.62
N ALA A 91 -4.39 -1.15 17.45
CA ALA A 91 -3.24 -1.46 18.30
C ALA A 91 -1.99 -1.79 17.47
N ILE A 92 -2.13 -2.59 16.41
CA ILE A 92 -1.04 -2.83 15.44
C ILE A 92 -0.62 -1.52 14.76
N GLY A 93 -1.59 -0.71 14.32
CA GLY A 93 -1.30 0.61 13.74
C GLY A 93 -0.53 1.54 14.67
N GLN A 94 -0.84 1.55 15.96
CA GLN A 94 -0.10 2.31 16.97
C GLN A 94 1.37 1.87 17.08
N GLU A 95 1.63 0.57 17.12
CA GLU A 95 3.01 0.06 17.16
C GLU A 95 3.79 0.43 15.88
N ILE A 96 3.15 0.33 14.71
CA ILE A 96 3.73 0.78 13.45
C ILE A 96 4.07 2.27 13.49
N LEU A 97 3.17 3.12 13.98
CA LEU A 97 3.37 4.58 14.06
C LEU A 97 4.49 5.03 15.02
N LYS A 98 4.97 4.14 15.89
CA LYS A 98 6.17 4.39 16.70
C LYS A 98 7.47 4.26 15.90
N VAL A 99 7.43 3.53 14.78
CA VAL A 99 8.62 3.21 13.98
C VAL A 99 8.64 3.85 12.60
N VAL A 100 7.49 4.33 12.09
CA VAL A 100 7.42 5.09 10.83
C VAL A 100 7.15 6.57 11.11
N PRO A 101 7.81 7.52 10.41
CA PRO A 101 7.58 8.95 10.61
C PRO A 101 6.25 9.43 10.03
N GLY A 102 5.76 8.80 8.98
CA GLY A 102 4.58 9.19 8.24
C GLY A 102 3.28 8.55 8.75
N ARG A 103 2.58 7.80 7.90
CA ARG A 103 1.21 7.32 8.11
C ARG A 103 1.12 5.80 8.15
N VAL A 104 0.04 5.31 8.76
CA VAL A 104 -0.41 3.93 8.62
C VAL A 104 -1.75 3.88 7.88
N SER A 105 -1.89 2.92 6.95
CA SER A 105 -3.19 2.61 6.34
C SER A 105 -3.84 1.44 7.08
N THR A 106 -5.06 1.67 7.61
CA THR A 106 -5.88 0.65 8.30
C THR A 106 -7.13 0.38 7.50
N GLU A 107 -7.33 -0.89 7.13
CA GLU A 107 -8.39 -1.31 6.22
C GLU A 107 -9.68 -1.64 6.94
N VAL A 108 -10.81 -1.15 6.41
CA VAL A 108 -12.16 -1.46 6.86
C VAL A 108 -12.54 -2.88 6.44
N ASP A 109 -13.41 -3.53 7.21
CA ASP A 109 -13.95 -4.86 6.92
C ASP A 109 -14.47 -4.96 5.48
N ALA A 110 -13.89 -5.86 4.70
CA ALA A 110 -14.19 -6.02 3.28
C ALA A 110 -15.64 -6.44 2.99
N ARG A 111 -16.34 -7.01 3.98
CA ARG A 111 -17.77 -7.37 3.85
C ARG A 111 -18.67 -6.14 3.68
N LEU A 112 -18.19 -4.96 4.05
CA LEU A 112 -18.89 -3.68 3.91
C LEU A 112 -18.69 -3.03 2.54
N SER A 113 -17.91 -3.60 1.64
CA SER A 113 -17.45 -2.97 0.38
C SER A 113 -18.56 -2.48 -0.55
N PHE A 114 -19.81 -2.91 -0.33
CA PHE A 114 -20.98 -2.56 -1.15
C PHE A 114 -22.04 -1.75 -0.37
N ASP A 115 -21.68 -1.24 0.81
CA ASP A 115 -22.56 -0.39 1.64
C ASP A 115 -21.81 0.90 2.04
N THR A 116 -22.13 1.99 1.32
CA THR A 116 -21.50 3.29 1.52
C THR A 116 -21.63 3.79 2.97
N ASN A 117 -22.82 3.66 3.57
CA ASN A 117 -23.06 4.17 4.93
C ASN A 117 -22.31 3.34 5.97
N ALA A 118 -22.36 2.02 5.87
CA ALA A 118 -21.61 1.13 6.76
C ALA A 118 -20.10 1.34 6.67
N LEU A 119 -19.56 1.64 5.46
CA LEU A 119 -18.17 2.00 5.27
C LEU A 119 -17.82 3.30 5.98
N ILE A 120 -18.66 4.34 5.88
CA ILE A 120 -18.46 5.63 6.58
C ILE A 120 -18.45 5.42 8.09
N GLU A 121 -19.50 4.78 8.64
CA GLU A 121 -19.61 4.53 10.08
C GLU A 121 -18.42 3.74 10.63
N ARG A 122 -17.97 2.71 9.91
CA ARG A 122 -16.82 1.92 10.33
C ARG A 122 -15.51 2.73 10.26
N SER A 123 -15.38 3.58 9.25
CA SER A 123 -14.21 4.46 9.09
C SER A 123 -14.13 5.47 10.23
N GLU A 124 -15.26 6.12 10.58
CA GLU A 124 -15.35 7.06 11.69
C GLU A 124 -15.05 6.37 13.02
N ARG A 125 -15.51 5.11 13.21
CA ARG A 125 -15.18 4.31 14.39
C ARG A 125 -13.69 4.05 14.51
N LEU A 126 -13.01 3.67 13.42
CA LEU A 126 -11.55 3.45 13.42
C LEU A 126 -10.79 4.74 13.76
N ILE A 127 -11.17 5.87 13.18
CA ILE A 127 -10.57 7.18 13.51
C ILE A 127 -10.82 7.53 14.98
N GLY A 128 -12.02 7.30 15.50
CA GLY A 128 -12.33 7.52 16.92
C GLY A 128 -11.47 6.66 17.86
N LEU A 129 -11.15 5.42 17.47
CA LEU A 129 -10.24 4.56 18.23
C LEU A 129 -8.80 5.09 18.20
N TYR A 130 -8.32 5.60 17.05
CA TYR A 130 -7.01 6.25 16.95
C TYR A 130 -6.96 7.56 17.74
N ASP A 131 -7.98 8.41 17.66
CA ASP A 131 -8.10 9.65 18.44
C ASP A 131 -8.04 9.36 19.96
N ALA A 132 -8.80 8.34 20.43
CA ALA A 132 -8.78 7.91 21.83
C ALA A 132 -7.41 7.37 22.28
N ALA A 133 -6.60 6.89 21.36
CA ALA A 133 -5.23 6.44 21.58
C ALA A 133 -4.19 7.59 21.46
N GLY A 134 -4.63 8.83 21.23
CA GLY A 134 -3.76 10.00 21.10
C GLY A 134 -3.05 10.12 19.74
N ILE A 135 -3.48 9.36 18.75
CA ILE A 135 -2.94 9.41 17.38
C ILE A 135 -3.72 10.45 16.57
N LYS A 136 -3.01 11.40 15.98
CA LYS A 136 -3.60 12.42 15.13
C LYS A 136 -4.12 11.84 13.82
N ARG A 137 -5.23 12.38 13.31
CA ARG A 137 -5.89 11.94 12.07
C ARG A 137 -4.98 11.99 10.84
N ASP A 138 -4.08 12.97 10.77
CA ASP A 138 -3.12 13.13 9.68
C ASP A 138 -2.05 12.02 9.61
N ARG A 139 -1.98 11.17 10.65
CA ARG A 139 -1.12 9.98 10.72
C ARG A 139 -1.83 8.70 10.25
N VAL A 140 -3.11 8.76 9.89
CA VAL A 140 -3.92 7.58 9.55
C VAL A 140 -4.58 7.76 8.19
N LEU A 141 -4.50 6.72 7.35
CA LEU A 141 -5.32 6.59 6.14
C LEU A 141 -6.32 5.46 6.36
N ILE A 142 -7.59 5.75 6.18
CA ILE A 142 -8.62 4.70 6.15
C ILE A 142 -8.60 4.02 4.79
N LYS A 143 -8.42 2.71 4.78
CA LYS A 143 -8.27 1.93 3.56
C LYS A 143 -9.58 1.23 3.21
N LEU A 144 -10.07 1.45 1.99
CA LEU A 144 -11.36 0.99 1.48
C LEU A 144 -11.17 0.31 0.12
N ALA A 145 -11.94 -0.75 -0.15
CA ALA A 145 -11.97 -1.33 -1.49
C ALA A 145 -12.52 -0.32 -2.51
N ALA A 146 -11.92 -0.23 -3.69
CA ALA A 146 -12.32 0.69 -4.74
C ALA A 146 -13.54 0.19 -5.54
N THR A 147 -14.62 -0.15 -4.83
CA THR A 147 -15.99 -0.31 -5.37
C THR A 147 -16.58 1.07 -5.62
N TRP A 148 -17.70 1.16 -6.35
CA TRP A 148 -18.42 2.44 -6.46
C TRP A 148 -18.80 2.98 -5.08
N GLU A 149 -19.36 2.12 -4.24
CA GLU A 149 -19.77 2.43 -2.87
C GLU A 149 -18.59 2.89 -2.01
N GLY A 150 -17.43 2.20 -2.12
CA GLY A 150 -16.21 2.57 -1.41
C GLY A 150 -15.65 3.93 -1.85
N ILE A 151 -15.72 4.22 -3.15
CA ILE A 151 -15.28 5.53 -3.69
C ILE A 151 -16.22 6.65 -3.21
N ARG A 152 -17.54 6.41 -3.16
CA ARG A 152 -18.50 7.40 -2.61
C ARG A 152 -18.33 7.61 -1.10
N ALA A 153 -18.03 6.54 -0.36
CA ALA A 153 -17.68 6.64 1.06
C ALA A 153 -16.43 7.50 1.26
N ALA A 154 -15.38 7.22 0.47
CA ALA A 154 -14.12 7.98 0.52
C ALA A 154 -14.32 9.46 0.20
N GLU A 155 -15.13 9.80 -0.82
CA GLU A 155 -15.45 11.19 -1.16
C GLU A 155 -16.07 11.96 0.03
N LYS A 156 -16.94 11.31 0.80
CA LYS A 156 -17.55 11.91 2.00
C LYS A 156 -16.50 12.05 3.11
N LEU A 157 -15.71 10.99 3.38
CA LEU A 157 -14.70 10.99 4.42
C LEU A 157 -13.62 12.05 4.17
N GLU A 158 -13.15 12.24 2.91
CA GLU A 158 -12.19 13.28 2.55
C GLU A 158 -12.74 14.70 2.83
N LYS A 159 -14.03 14.93 2.52
CA LYS A 159 -14.71 16.21 2.84
C LYS A 159 -14.80 16.46 4.34
N ASP A 160 -14.86 15.40 5.16
CA ASP A 160 -14.87 15.46 6.62
C ASP A 160 -13.46 15.49 7.25
N GLY A 161 -12.41 15.57 6.42
CA GLY A 161 -11.02 15.64 6.86
C GLY A 161 -10.41 14.30 7.28
N ILE A 162 -11.02 13.17 6.86
CA ILE A 162 -10.50 11.82 7.04
C ILE A 162 -9.88 11.37 5.72
N GLN A 163 -8.56 11.26 5.68
CA GLN A 163 -7.82 10.85 4.49
C GLN A 163 -7.98 9.34 4.22
N THR A 164 -8.08 9.00 2.93
CA THR A 164 -8.38 7.62 2.50
C THR A 164 -7.33 7.03 1.58
N ASN A 165 -7.27 5.69 1.56
CA ASN A 165 -6.47 4.87 0.66
C ASN A 165 -7.39 3.87 -0.05
N LEU A 166 -7.69 4.08 -1.33
CA LEU A 166 -8.56 3.18 -2.12
C LEU A 166 -7.72 2.02 -2.67
N THR A 167 -8.04 0.83 -2.19
CA THR A 167 -7.33 -0.43 -2.49
C THR A 167 -8.15 -1.37 -3.37
N LEU A 168 -7.58 -2.53 -3.72
CA LEU A 168 -8.15 -3.48 -4.67
C LEU A 168 -8.52 -2.77 -5.99
N LEU A 169 -7.60 -1.93 -6.44
CA LEU A 169 -7.73 -1.15 -7.65
C LEU A 169 -7.00 -1.87 -8.79
N PHE A 170 -7.75 -2.28 -9.80
CA PHE A 170 -7.29 -3.10 -10.92
C PHE A 170 -7.61 -2.49 -12.28
N SER A 171 -8.57 -1.54 -12.36
CA SER A 171 -9.01 -0.94 -13.62
C SER A 171 -8.74 0.56 -13.70
N PHE A 172 -8.67 1.05 -14.94
CA PHE A 172 -8.56 2.48 -15.19
C PHE A 172 -9.83 3.24 -14.81
N ALA A 173 -11.01 2.61 -14.92
CA ALA A 173 -12.28 3.20 -14.49
C ALA A 173 -12.30 3.46 -12.98
N GLN A 174 -11.75 2.55 -12.16
CA GLN A 174 -11.59 2.79 -10.73
C GLN A 174 -10.68 4.00 -10.46
N ALA A 175 -9.56 4.12 -11.19
CA ALA A 175 -8.66 5.24 -11.04
C ALA A 175 -9.32 6.59 -11.41
N ILE A 176 -10.07 6.65 -12.51
CA ILE A 176 -10.84 7.85 -12.91
C ILE A 176 -11.81 8.26 -11.80
N ALA A 177 -12.63 7.33 -11.32
CA ALA A 177 -13.64 7.61 -10.30
C ALA A 177 -13.02 8.05 -8.96
N CYS A 178 -11.89 7.47 -8.57
CA CYS A 178 -11.14 7.87 -7.37
C CYS A 178 -10.59 9.31 -7.49
N ALA A 179 -10.01 9.66 -8.64
CA ALA A 179 -9.49 11.00 -8.89
C ALA A 179 -10.59 12.07 -8.84
N GLU A 180 -11.73 11.79 -9.47
CA GLU A 180 -12.90 12.69 -9.46
C GLU A 180 -13.52 12.83 -8.04
N ALA A 181 -13.44 11.79 -7.23
CA ALA A 181 -13.85 11.83 -5.82
C ALA A 181 -12.87 12.59 -4.91
N GLY A 182 -11.70 12.98 -5.42
CA GLY A 182 -10.70 13.73 -4.67
C GLY A 182 -10.07 12.93 -3.52
N VAL A 183 -9.98 11.59 -3.63
CA VAL A 183 -9.37 10.75 -2.60
C VAL A 183 -7.88 11.07 -2.45
N PHE A 184 -7.37 10.97 -1.22
CA PHE A 184 -5.97 11.29 -0.94
C PHE A 184 -5.01 10.33 -1.66
N LEU A 185 -5.27 9.02 -1.62
CA LEU A 185 -4.35 8.01 -2.15
C LEU A 185 -5.10 6.82 -2.74
N ILE A 186 -4.54 6.27 -3.83
CA ILE A 186 -4.95 5.00 -4.41
C ILE A 186 -3.82 3.99 -4.39
N SER A 187 -4.17 2.70 -4.21
CA SER A 187 -3.24 1.56 -4.23
C SER A 187 -3.55 0.62 -5.39
N PRO A 188 -3.17 0.95 -6.65
CA PRO A 188 -3.32 0.04 -7.77
C PRO A 188 -2.38 -1.17 -7.62
N PHE A 189 -2.90 -2.36 -7.92
CA PHE A 189 -2.19 -3.62 -7.74
C PHE A 189 -1.42 -4.02 -8.99
N VAL A 190 -0.14 -4.33 -8.82
CA VAL A 190 0.76 -4.76 -9.92
C VAL A 190 0.76 -6.28 -10.08
N GLY A 191 1.17 -7.00 -9.05
CA GLY A 191 1.41 -8.43 -9.13
C GLY A 191 0.15 -9.27 -9.33
N ARG A 192 -1.01 -8.85 -8.79
CA ARG A 192 -2.27 -9.59 -9.04
C ARG A 192 -2.78 -9.43 -10.47
N ILE A 193 -2.52 -8.29 -11.11
CA ILE A 193 -2.78 -8.09 -12.55
C ILE A 193 -1.86 -9.02 -13.35
N TYR A 194 -0.56 -8.98 -13.07
CA TYR A 194 0.42 -9.88 -13.67
C TYR A 194 0.00 -11.35 -13.55
N ASP A 195 -0.38 -11.82 -12.36
CA ASP A 195 -0.78 -13.21 -12.12
C ASP A 195 -1.97 -13.63 -13.02
N TRP A 196 -2.96 -12.74 -13.18
CA TRP A 196 -4.14 -13.01 -14.01
C TRP A 196 -3.75 -13.16 -15.49
N TYR A 197 -2.96 -12.22 -16.02
CA TYR A 197 -2.53 -12.28 -17.42
C TYR A 197 -1.58 -13.46 -17.68
N LYS A 198 -0.66 -13.74 -16.77
CA LYS A 198 0.22 -14.92 -16.87
C LYS A 198 -0.60 -16.22 -16.92
N LYS A 199 -1.61 -16.34 -16.07
CA LYS A 199 -2.49 -17.51 -16.03
C LYS A 199 -3.32 -17.64 -17.33
N SER A 200 -3.83 -16.54 -17.87
CA SER A 200 -4.69 -16.55 -19.04
C SER A 200 -3.93 -16.75 -20.36
N SER A 201 -2.72 -16.20 -20.50
CA SER A 201 -1.92 -16.24 -21.74
C SER A 201 -0.81 -17.29 -21.74
N GLY A 202 -0.39 -17.77 -20.56
CA GLY A 202 0.81 -18.60 -20.39
C GLY A 202 2.13 -17.83 -20.52
N THR A 203 2.09 -16.50 -20.71
CA THR A 203 3.27 -15.67 -20.94
C THR A 203 3.82 -15.16 -19.59
N ASP A 204 5.14 -15.23 -19.45
CA ASP A 204 5.86 -14.62 -18.33
C ASP A 204 6.30 -13.21 -18.74
N TYR A 205 5.54 -12.21 -18.33
CA TYR A 205 5.79 -10.82 -18.68
C TYR A 205 6.93 -10.23 -17.84
N VAL A 206 7.81 -9.45 -18.47
CA VAL A 206 8.98 -8.84 -17.81
C VAL A 206 9.11 -7.37 -18.22
N GLY A 207 9.58 -6.55 -17.29
CA GLY A 207 9.90 -5.17 -17.57
C GLY A 207 8.68 -4.31 -17.89
N ALA A 208 8.79 -3.47 -18.91
CA ALA A 208 7.72 -2.58 -19.34
C ALA A 208 6.55 -3.31 -20.02
N GLU A 209 6.70 -4.60 -20.34
CA GLU A 209 5.63 -5.41 -20.92
C GLU A 209 4.72 -6.04 -19.85
N ASP A 210 5.10 -5.95 -18.55
CA ASP A 210 4.26 -6.42 -17.44
C ASP A 210 2.95 -5.63 -17.40
N PRO A 211 1.78 -6.28 -17.55
CA PRO A 211 0.49 -5.58 -17.59
C PRO A 211 0.14 -4.85 -16.28
N GLY A 212 0.65 -5.31 -15.14
CA GLY A 212 0.51 -4.59 -13.87
C GLY A 212 1.35 -3.30 -13.83
N VAL A 213 2.59 -3.36 -14.36
CA VAL A 213 3.44 -2.17 -14.53
C VAL A 213 2.79 -1.18 -15.50
N GLN A 214 2.28 -1.66 -16.64
CA GLN A 214 1.58 -0.81 -17.62
C GLN A 214 0.36 -0.13 -17.02
N SER A 215 -0.44 -0.85 -16.24
CA SER A 215 -1.63 -0.31 -15.56
C SER A 215 -1.28 0.85 -14.63
N VAL A 216 -0.31 0.66 -13.73
CA VAL A 216 0.10 1.71 -12.78
C VAL A 216 0.76 2.89 -13.50
N THR A 217 1.58 2.63 -14.52
CA THR A 217 2.19 3.68 -15.35
C THR A 217 1.14 4.54 -16.06
N ARG A 218 0.09 3.92 -16.62
CA ARG A 218 -1.03 4.62 -17.26
C ARG A 218 -1.75 5.53 -16.27
N ILE A 219 -2.07 4.99 -15.08
CA ILE A 219 -2.77 5.75 -14.01
C ILE A 219 -1.91 6.92 -13.55
N TYR A 220 -0.62 6.69 -13.30
CA TYR A 220 0.32 7.74 -12.90
C TYR A 220 0.36 8.87 -13.92
N ASN A 221 0.56 8.56 -15.20
CA ASN A 221 0.62 9.53 -16.29
C ASN A 221 -0.69 10.31 -16.42
N TYR A 222 -1.84 9.62 -16.34
CA TYR A 222 -3.14 10.24 -16.37
C TYR A 222 -3.33 11.25 -15.22
N TYR A 223 -2.96 10.88 -14.00
CA TYR A 223 -3.10 11.76 -12.85
C TYR A 223 -2.19 12.99 -12.97
N LYS A 224 -0.93 12.81 -13.40
CA LYS A 224 0.02 13.92 -13.54
C LYS A 224 -0.35 14.85 -14.70
N ALA A 225 -0.81 14.33 -15.82
CA ALA A 225 -1.22 15.13 -16.97
C ALA A 225 -2.50 15.97 -16.71
N ASN A 226 -3.32 15.56 -15.75
CA ASN A 226 -4.58 16.24 -15.41
C ASN A 226 -4.53 16.95 -14.03
N ASP A 227 -3.34 17.15 -13.46
CA ASP A 227 -3.11 17.85 -12.19
C ASP A 227 -3.89 17.29 -10.98
N PHE A 228 -4.28 16.03 -11.01
CA PHE A 228 -4.90 15.38 -9.87
C PHE A 228 -3.92 15.30 -8.68
N LYS A 229 -4.40 15.63 -7.50
CA LYS A 229 -3.59 15.62 -6.26
C LYS A 229 -3.53 14.24 -5.61
N THR A 230 -4.38 13.34 -6.04
CA THR A 230 -4.41 11.95 -5.56
C THR A 230 -3.05 11.28 -5.76
N VAL A 231 -2.53 10.71 -4.68
CA VAL A 231 -1.25 10.00 -4.66
C VAL A 231 -1.41 8.62 -5.28
N VAL A 232 -0.54 8.24 -6.20
CA VAL A 232 -0.49 6.90 -6.78
C VAL A 232 0.52 6.07 -6.01
N MET A 233 0.07 4.98 -5.40
CA MET A 233 0.92 4.04 -4.66
C MET A 233 0.84 2.64 -5.27
N GLY A 234 1.81 2.25 -6.08
CA GLY A 234 1.90 0.88 -6.60
C GLY A 234 1.97 -0.14 -5.45
N ALA A 235 1.24 -1.25 -5.58
CA ALA A 235 1.07 -2.25 -4.53
C ALA A 235 1.12 -3.69 -5.04
N SER A 236 1.33 -4.65 -4.12
CA SER A 236 1.22 -6.09 -4.42
C SER A 236 2.26 -6.58 -5.43
N PHE A 237 3.54 -6.33 -5.17
CA PHE A 237 4.64 -6.75 -6.05
C PHE A 237 4.97 -8.24 -5.93
N ARG A 238 5.46 -8.84 -7.02
CA ARG A 238 5.95 -10.23 -7.09
C ARG A 238 7.47 -10.32 -7.14
N ASN A 239 8.13 -9.30 -7.68
CA ASN A 239 9.58 -9.31 -7.89
C ASN A 239 10.14 -7.89 -7.92
N LEU A 240 11.49 -7.77 -7.87
CA LEU A 240 12.17 -6.49 -7.89
C LEU A 240 11.96 -5.72 -9.20
N ASN A 241 11.86 -6.43 -10.32
CA ASN A 241 11.71 -5.80 -11.61
C ASN A 241 10.45 -4.92 -11.70
N GLN A 242 9.32 -5.39 -11.15
CA GLN A 242 8.09 -4.58 -11.07
C GLN A 242 8.29 -3.28 -10.29
N ILE A 243 9.07 -3.32 -9.21
CA ILE A 243 9.40 -2.15 -8.39
C ILE A 243 10.30 -1.20 -9.17
N GLU A 244 11.34 -1.74 -9.81
CA GLU A 244 12.30 -0.98 -10.61
C GLU A 244 11.64 -0.26 -11.80
N GLN A 245 10.69 -0.91 -12.47
CA GLN A 245 9.92 -0.31 -13.58
C GLN A 245 8.98 0.81 -13.13
N LEU A 246 8.60 0.85 -11.85
CA LEU A 246 7.76 1.89 -11.28
C LEU A 246 8.55 2.90 -10.43
N ALA A 247 9.88 2.85 -10.47
CA ALA A 247 10.74 3.80 -9.78
C ALA A 247 10.46 5.24 -10.24
N GLY A 248 10.09 6.11 -9.30
CA GLY A 248 9.60 7.46 -9.56
C GLY A 248 8.08 7.62 -9.44
N CYS A 249 7.32 6.54 -9.23
CA CYS A 249 5.94 6.61 -8.76
C CYS A 249 5.88 7.37 -7.42
N ASP A 250 4.77 8.04 -7.11
CA ASP A 250 4.65 8.84 -5.89
C ASP A 250 5.00 8.00 -4.66
N ARG A 251 4.43 6.79 -4.56
CA ARG A 251 4.70 5.82 -3.51
C ARG A 251 4.71 4.40 -4.05
N LEU A 252 5.42 3.51 -3.36
CA LEU A 252 5.36 2.07 -3.58
C LEU A 252 5.26 1.38 -2.22
N THR A 253 4.20 0.58 -2.00
CA THR A 253 4.08 -0.24 -0.81
C THR A 253 4.61 -1.64 -1.08
N ILE A 254 5.69 -1.98 -0.40
CA ILE A 254 6.57 -3.10 -0.73
C ILE A 254 6.65 -4.02 0.49
N SER A 255 6.56 -5.33 0.27
CA SER A 255 6.74 -6.31 1.33
C SER A 255 8.15 -6.26 1.93
N THR A 256 8.29 -6.60 3.20
CA THR A 256 9.58 -6.59 3.91
C THR A 256 10.64 -7.45 3.24
N ASP A 257 10.27 -8.58 2.62
CA ASP A 257 11.21 -9.44 1.91
C ASP A 257 11.76 -8.79 0.63
N LEU A 258 10.93 -8.07 -0.11
CA LEU A 258 11.38 -7.33 -1.30
C LEU A 258 12.18 -6.08 -0.90
N LEU A 259 11.83 -5.41 0.20
CA LEU A 259 12.61 -4.29 0.73
C LEU A 259 14.02 -4.74 1.15
N LYS A 260 14.16 -5.88 1.81
CA LYS A 260 15.48 -6.47 2.16
C LYS A 260 16.31 -6.75 0.91
N LYS A 261 15.70 -7.36 -0.12
CA LYS A 261 16.40 -7.61 -1.40
C LYS A 261 16.86 -6.32 -2.08
N LEU A 262 16.04 -5.25 -2.05
CA LEU A 262 16.44 -3.93 -2.55
C LEU A 262 17.59 -3.31 -1.73
N ALA A 263 17.62 -3.54 -0.42
CA ALA A 263 18.68 -3.06 0.46
C ALA A 263 20.02 -3.80 0.24
N GLU A 264 19.97 -5.06 -0.19
CA GLU A 264 21.14 -5.89 -0.50
C GLU A 264 21.68 -5.66 -1.91
N ASP A 265 20.84 -5.18 -2.85
CA ASP A 265 21.23 -4.93 -4.24
C ASP A 265 21.86 -3.55 -4.39
N THR A 266 23.15 -3.52 -4.77
CA THR A 266 23.95 -2.30 -4.98
C THR A 266 24.04 -1.89 -6.45
N GLY A 267 23.28 -2.52 -7.35
CA GLY A 267 23.19 -2.14 -8.75
C GLY A 267 22.57 -0.75 -8.94
N THR A 268 22.66 -0.23 -10.16
CA THR A 268 22.06 1.06 -10.52
C THR A 268 20.54 0.93 -10.63
N LEU A 269 19.82 1.86 -10.04
CA LEU A 269 18.37 2.02 -10.20
C LEU A 269 18.07 3.30 -10.98
N GLU A 270 17.46 3.16 -12.14
CA GLU A 270 17.04 4.29 -12.95
C GLU A 270 15.61 4.74 -12.58
N ARG A 271 15.40 6.06 -12.54
CA ARG A 271 14.05 6.60 -12.44
C ARG A 271 13.30 6.35 -13.75
N LYS A 272 12.13 5.70 -13.68
CA LYS A 272 11.27 5.37 -14.84
C LYS A 272 10.08 6.31 -14.97
N LEU A 273 9.53 6.78 -13.84
CA LEU A 273 8.38 7.68 -13.82
C LEU A 273 8.77 9.08 -13.33
N ALA A 274 8.30 10.08 -14.06
CA ALA A 274 8.44 11.49 -13.69
C ALA A 274 7.16 12.25 -14.10
N PRO A 275 6.74 13.29 -13.35
CA PRO A 275 5.62 14.12 -13.76
C PRO A 275 5.82 14.70 -15.17
N GLY A 276 4.78 14.65 -15.99
CA GLY A 276 4.80 15.13 -17.37
C GLY A 276 3.39 15.15 -17.93
N ASN A 277 3.27 15.58 -19.18
CA ASN A 277 1.99 15.78 -19.87
C ASN A 277 1.61 14.60 -20.79
N ALA A 278 2.28 13.46 -20.66
CA ALA A 278 2.06 12.29 -21.50
C ALA A 278 0.92 11.40 -20.95
N GLY A 279 -0.28 11.97 -20.76
CA GLY A 279 -1.45 11.26 -20.26
C GLY A 279 -2.67 11.47 -21.13
N GLU A 280 -3.69 10.64 -20.92
CA GLU A 280 -4.99 10.77 -21.57
C GLU A 280 -5.72 12.03 -21.07
N ALA A 281 -6.63 12.57 -21.88
CA ALA A 281 -7.47 13.67 -21.46
C ALA A 281 -8.34 13.31 -20.26
N ARG A 282 -8.66 14.31 -19.43
CA ARG A 282 -9.51 14.14 -18.25
C ARG A 282 -10.85 13.53 -18.61
N GLN A 283 -11.26 12.55 -17.85
CA GLN A 283 -12.52 11.82 -17.98
C GLN A 283 -13.29 11.88 -16.68
N SER A 284 -14.61 11.74 -16.78
CA SER A 284 -15.53 11.60 -15.65
C SER A 284 -16.50 10.46 -15.95
N LEU A 285 -16.89 9.71 -14.94
CA LEU A 285 -17.78 8.55 -15.09
C LEU A 285 -19.02 8.70 -14.21
N THR A 286 -20.18 8.49 -14.80
CA THR A 286 -21.40 8.20 -14.03
C THR A 286 -21.32 6.81 -13.41
N GLU A 287 -22.17 6.51 -12.43
CA GLU A 287 -22.24 5.17 -11.83
C GLU A 287 -22.46 4.08 -12.88
N SER A 288 -23.40 4.29 -13.80
CA SER A 288 -23.68 3.29 -14.85
C SER A 288 -22.50 3.06 -15.78
N GLN A 289 -21.76 4.10 -16.13
CA GLN A 289 -20.55 3.99 -16.94
C GLN A 289 -19.42 3.26 -16.18
N PHE A 290 -19.25 3.57 -14.89
CA PHE A 290 -18.28 2.86 -14.03
C PHE A 290 -18.61 1.37 -13.94
N ARG A 291 -19.88 1.02 -13.66
CA ARG A 291 -20.30 -0.37 -13.54
C ARG A 291 -20.20 -1.12 -14.88
N TRP A 292 -20.51 -0.44 -15.99
CA TRP A 292 -20.37 -1.02 -17.32
C TRP A 292 -18.89 -1.29 -17.66
N ALA A 293 -18.02 -0.30 -17.46
CA ALA A 293 -16.58 -0.45 -17.69
C ALA A 293 -15.96 -1.56 -16.80
N SER A 294 -16.43 -1.67 -15.56
CA SER A 294 -16.03 -2.77 -14.67
C SER A 294 -16.50 -4.13 -15.18
N ASN A 295 -17.73 -4.22 -15.71
CA ASN A 295 -18.27 -5.46 -16.28
C ASN A 295 -17.52 -5.91 -17.54
N GLU A 296 -17.05 -4.99 -18.37
CA GLU A 296 -16.28 -5.30 -19.59
C GLU A 296 -14.84 -5.73 -19.28
N ASP A 297 -14.27 -5.31 -18.15
CA ASP A 297 -12.92 -5.68 -17.72
C ASP A 297 -12.96 -6.95 -16.85
N ALA A 298 -12.83 -8.11 -17.49
CA ALA A 298 -12.87 -9.41 -16.83
C ALA A 298 -11.77 -9.53 -15.75
N MET A 299 -10.55 -9.08 -16.03
CA MET A 299 -9.44 -9.13 -15.09
C MET A 299 -9.77 -8.31 -13.83
N ALA A 300 -10.19 -7.06 -13.99
CA ALA A 300 -10.48 -6.18 -12.86
C ALA A 300 -11.68 -6.68 -12.04
N THR A 301 -12.75 -7.14 -12.68
CA THR A 301 -13.94 -7.68 -12.00
C THR A 301 -13.62 -8.93 -11.20
N GLU A 302 -12.89 -9.88 -11.79
CA GLU A 302 -12.49 -11.11 -11.11
C GLU A 302 -11.56 -10.83 -9.93
N LYS A 303 -10.55 -9.96 -10.11
CA LYS A 303 -9.56 -9.67 -9.07
C LYS A 303 -10.11 -8.82 -7.92
N LEU A 304 -11.00 -7.87 -8.20
CA LEU A 304 -11.71 -7.12 -7.16
C LEU A 304 -12.57 -8.06 -6.31
N ALA A 305 -13.40 -8.87 -6.95
CA ALA A 305 -14.29 -9.81 -6.25
C ALA A 305 -13.50 -10.88 -5.46
N GLU A 306 -12.42 -11.43 -6.05
CA GLU A 306 -11.52 -12.36 -5.37
C GLU A 306 -10.86 -11.71 -4.15
N GLY A 307 -10.38 -10.47 -4.29
CA GLY A 307 -9.73 -9.72 -3.22
C GLY A 307 -10.67 -9.45 -2.04
N ILE A 308 -11.89 -8.99 -2.31
CA ILE A 308 -12.91 -8.76 -1.28
C ILE A 308 -13.23 -10.07 -0.53
N ARG A 309 -13.48 -11.17 -1.25
CA ARG A 309 -13.73 -12.49 -0.64
C ARG A 309 -12.57 -13.00 0.19
N GLN A 310 -11.32 -12.78 -0.27
CA GLN A 310 -10.14 -13.22 0.48
C GLN A 310 -9.99 -12.43 1.79
N PHE A 311 -10.15 -11.11 1.73
CA PHE A 311 -10.06 -10.27 2.92
C PHE A 311 -11.21 -10.54 3.90
N ALA A 312 -12.42 -10.82 3.40
CA ALA A 312 -13.54 -11.26 4.24
C ALA A 312 -13.22 -12.56 4.98
N ARG A 313 -12.69 -13.57 4.29
CA ARG A 313 -12.28 -14.85 4.92
C ARG A 313 -11.15 -14.66 5.96
N ASP A 314 -10.22 -13.77 5.72
CA ASP A 314 -9.14 -13.50 6.66
C ASP A 314 -9.66 -12.73 7.89
N GLN A 315 -10.65 -11.83 7.69
CA GLN A 315 -11.38 -11.19 8.78
C GLN A 315 -12.14 -12.22 9.66
N GLU A 316 -12.86 -13.16 9.04
CA GLU A 316 -13.57 -14.24 9.76
C GLU A 316 -12.61 -15.11 10.59
N LYS A 317 -11.44 -15.43 10.05
CA LYS A 317 -10.42 -16.16 10.82
C LYS A 317 -9.87 -15.33 11.99
N LEU A 318 -9.68 -14.03 11.81
CA LEU A 318 -9.26 -13.13 12.89
C LEU A 318 -10.33 -13.06 13.98
N GLU A 319 -11.62 -12.97 13.61
CA GLU A 319 -12.75 -13.01 14.54
C GLU A 319 -12.78 -14.33 15.34
N ALA A 320 -12.55 -15.47 14.67
CA ALA A 320 -12.46 -16.76 15.33
C ALA A 320 -11.28 -16.86 16.32
N LEU A 321 -10.09 -16.31 15.96
CA LEU A 321 -8.95 -16.26 16.88
C LEU A 321 -9.22 -15.39 18.11
N LEU A 322 -9.88 -14.24 17.94
CA LEU A 322 -10.28 -13.36 19.05
C LEU A 322 -11.29 -14.07 19.98
N SER A 323 -12.30 -14.73 19.40
CA SER A 323 -13.32 -15.44 20.17
C SER A 323 -12.81 -16.69 20.90
N ALA A 324 -11.80 -17.36 20.36
CA ALA A 324 -11.20 -18.55 20.98
C ALA A 324 -10.33 -18.22 22.22
N LYS A 325 -10.00 -16.95 22.45
CA LYS A 325 -9.25 -16.48 23.61
C LYS A 325 -10.14 -15.84 24.69
N ALA A 326 -11.48 -15.88 24.48
CA ALA A 326 -12.52 -15.54 25.46
C ALA A 326 -12.71 -16.67 26.52
#